data_f96c78404d187411025b8d9d4bdb805f
#
_entry.id   f96c78404d187411025b8d9d4bdb805f
#
_cell.length_a   1.000
_cell.length_b   1.000
_cell.length_c   1.000
_cell.angle_alpha   90.00
_cell.angle_beta   90.00
_cell.angle_gamma   90.00
#
_symmetry.space_group_name_H-M   'P 1'
#
loop_
_entity.id
_entity.type
_entity.pdbx_description
1 polymer ?
#
loop_
_entity_poly.entity_id
_entity_poly.type
_entity_poly.pdbx_seq_one_letter_code
_entity_poly.pdbx_strand_id
1 'polypeptide(L)'
;MKKQLSILVIALAVLFSAESAKAWTNYAHGTAAYIADQHLTPEAKAKCNYYLKHTLPYYASWMDAFRGAKAFREVNRSHTGKSTADGKAYDFVQGKPAGGVMGHLVKALAELGGGKYKNLPDSVVRQRLINMAHYVPDMHCPVHIVFPADIHTPQKNMQLHKNGKNVSYHSFWDTSLGHDGRQQKWPYEKIAATIDTLSEEEIKAIQSGTLQEWSQDIIEMGHRAYEILPQGTNVAELTPKQKDEMFKHTSKAVLYGGYRLAHILNTIFAK
;
A
#
# COMPACT_ATOMS: atom_id res chain seq x y z
N MET A 1 -2.11 -51.27 -5.98
CA MET A 1 -1.74 -50.02 -6.65
C MET A 1 -2.85 -48.99 -6.87
N LYS A 2 -4.10 -49.19 -6.36
CA LYS A 2 -5.22 -48.23 -6.55
C LYS A 2 -5.51 -47.30 -5.36
N LYS A 3 -4.85 -47.47 -4.21
CA LYS A 3 -5.09 -46.65 -3.00
C LYS A 3 -4.17 -45.44 -2.81
N GLN A 4 -3.08 -45.32 -3.59
CA GLN A 4 -2.18 -44.17 -3.47
C GLN A 4 -2.53 -42.99 -4.38
N LEU A 5 -3.38 -43.18 -5.40
CA LEU A 5 -3.80 -42.13 -6.31
C LEU A 5 -4.86 -41.18 -5.73
N SER A 6 -5.67 -41.70 -4.77
CA SER A 6 -6.77 -40.92 -4.18
C SER A 6 -6.30 -39.89 -3.13
N ILE A 7 -5.12 -40.09 -2.53
CA ILE A 7 -4.58 -39.15 -1.51
C ILE A 7 -3.94 -37.93 -2.17
N LEU A 8 -3.40 -38.08 -3.38
CA LEU A 8 -2.73 -36.96 -4.09
C LEU A 8 -3.74 -35.96 -4.67
N VAL A 9 -4.94 -36.39 -5.02
CA VAL A 9 -6.00 -35.52 -5.56
C VAL A 9 -6.64 -34.66 -4.46
N ILE A 10 -6.75 -35.19 -3.24
CA ILE A 10 -7.31 -34.42 -2.10
C ILE A 10 -6.34 -33.38 -1.58
N ALA A 11 -5.03 -33.62 -1.64
CA ALA A 11 -4.02 -32.65 -1.23
C ALA A 11 -3.93 -31.44 -2.18
N LEU A 12 -4.28 -31.59 -3.46
CA LEU A 12 -4.28 -30.50 -4.44
C LEU A 12 -5.55 -29.64 -4.38
N ALA A 13 -6.67 -30.17 -3.90
CA ALA A 13 -7.94 -29.45 -3.82
C ALA A 13 -8.04 -28.51 -2.60
N VAL A 14 -7.20 -28.67 -1.58
CA VAL A 14 -7.20 -27.84 -0.36
C VAL A 14 -6.35 -26.57 -0.51
N LEU A 15 -5.58 -26.43 -1.60
CA LEU A 15 -4.73 -25.27 -1.83
C LEU A 15 -5.43 -24.08 -2.55
N PHE A 16 -6.71 -24.21 -2.88
CA PHE A 16 -7.43 -23.20 -3.67
C PHE A 16 -8.60 -22.49 -2.98
N SER A 17 -8.76 -22.62 -1.67
CA SER A 17 -9.89 -21.98 -0.97
C SER A 17 -9.50 -21.20 0.30
N ALA A 18 -8.44 -20.42 0.22
CA ALA A 18 -8.27 -19.28 1.11
C ALA A 18 -8.12 -18.04 0.22
N GLU A 19 -9.23 -17.39 -0.12
CA GLU A 19 -9.18 -15.97 -0.44
C GLU A 19 -8.72 -15.25 0.83
N SER A 20 -7.39 -15.27 1.06
CA SER A 20 -6.78 -14.41 2.05
C SER A 20 -7.10 -12.98 1.61
N ALA A 21 -7.70 -12.20 2.50
CA ALA A 21 -7.80 -10.76 2.32
C ALA A 21 -6.42 -10.28 1.85
N LYS A 22 -6.31 -9.94 0.57
CA LYS A 22 -5.10 -9.38 -0.02
C LYS A 22 -5.10 -7.94 0.39
N ALA A 23 -4.02 -7.43 0.94
CA ALA A 23 -3.74 -6.01 1.00
C ALA A 23 -3.92 -5.38 -0.39
N TRP A 24 -3.78 -4.10 -0.53
CA TRP A 24 -3.96 -3.38 -1.80
C TRP A 24 -3.55 -4.24 -3.00
N THR A 25 -4.41 -4.38 -4.01
CA THR A 25 -4.17 -5.35 -5.10
C THR A 25 -2.85 -5.11 -5.81
N ASN A 26 -2.38 -6.12 -6.53
CA ASN A 26 -1.21 -6.02 -7.42
C ASN A 26 -1.27 -4.79 -8.34
N TYR A 27 -2.49 -4.34 -8.70
CA TYR A 27 -2.68 -3.14 -9.51
C TYR A 27 -2.29 -1.87 -8.75
N ALA A 28 -2.75 -1.68 -7.53
CA ALA A 28 -2.44 -0.47 -6.75
C ALA A 28 -0.97 -0.45 -6.33
N HIS A 29 -0.44 -1.56 -5.79
CA HIS A 29 0.98 -1.66 -5.46
C HIS A 29 1.87 -1.49 -6.69
N GLY A 30 1.54 -2.19 -7.79
CA GLY A 30 2.29 -2.10 -9.05
C GLY A 30 2.25 -0.68 -9.62
N THR A 31 1.10 -0.02 -9.61
CA THR A 31 0.95 1.36 -10.10
C THR A 31 1.78 2.34 -9.25
N ALA A 32 1.67 2.29 -7.93
CA ALA A 32 2.44 3.18 -7.05
C ALA A 32 3.96 2.96 -7.19
N ALA A 33 4.39 1.70 -7.23
CA ALA A 33 5.80 1.36 -7.41
C ALA A 33 6.32 1.74 -8.81
N TYR A 34 5.48 1.67 -9.85
CA TYR A 34 5.83 2.12 -11.18
C TYR A 34 5.97 3.64 -11.24
N ILE A 35 5.03 4.39 -10.65
CA ILE A 35 5.14 5.85 -10.52
C ILE A 35 6.44 6.20 -9.79
N ALA A 36 6.72 5.55 -8.65
CA ALA A 36 7.97 5.77 -7.95
C ALA A 36 9.19 5.54 -8.85
N ASP A 37 9.19 4.46 -9.61
CA ASP A 37 10.27 4.07 -10.50
C ASP A 37 10.50 5.09 -11.64
N GLN A 38 9.44 5.76 -12.14
CA GLN A 38 9.54 6.83 -13.14
C GLN A 38 10.07 8.15 -12.56
N HIS A 39 9.88 8.38 -11.26
CA HIS A 39 10.32 9.61 -10.57
C HIS A 39 11.63 9.44 -9.78
N LEU A 40 12.36 8.32 -10.00
CA LEU A 40 13.71 8.17 -9.46
C LEU A 40 14.71 9.04 -10.22
N THR A 41 15.63 9.65 -9.45
CA THR A 41 16.83 10.24 -10.06
C THR A 41 17.65 9.14 -10.76
N PRO A 42 18.46 9.50 -11.78
CA PRO A 42 19.32 8.51 -12.46
C PRO A 42 20.20 7.72 -11.48
N GLU A 43 20.68 8.36 -10.42
CA GLU A 43 21.50 7.71 -9.40
C GLU A 43 20.69 6.72 -8.54
N ALA A 44 19.53 7.14 -8.02
CA ALA A 44 18.65 6.26 -7.26
C ALA A 44 18.18 5.06 -8.11
N LYS A 45 17.85 5.31 -9.39
CA LYS A 45 17.47 4.26 -10.34
C LYS A 45 18.58 3.23 -10.53
N ALA A 46 19.81 3.70 -10.74
CA ALA A 46 20.97 2.81 -10.90
C ALA A 46 21.21 1.97 -9.63
N LYS A 47 21.07 2.56 -8.43
CA LYS A 47 21.22 1.86 -7.16
C LYS A 47 20.08 0.85 -6.91
N CYS A 48 18.83 1.21 -7.16
CA CYS A 48 17.71 0.29 -7.08
C CYS A 48 17.93 -0.90 -8.02
N ASN A 49 18.30 -0.68 -9.27
CA ASN A 49 18.58 -1.76 -10.22
C ASN A 49 19.75 -2.66 -9.77
N TYR A 50 20.80 -2.08 -9.19
CA TYR A 50 21.94 -2.85 -8.67
C TYR A 50 21.52 -3.79 -7.55
N TYR A 51 20.81 -3.28 -6.53
CA TYR A 51 20.44 -4.07 -5.37
C TYR A 51 19.27 -5.03 -5.64
N LEU A 52 18.23 -4.58 -6.34
CA LEU A 52 17.01 -5.35 -6.54
C LEU A 52 17.18 -6.44 -7.63
N LYS A 53 17.95 -6.18 -8.69
CA LYS A 53 18.08 -7.02 -9.89
C LYS A 53 16.81 -7.13 -10.75
N HIS A 54 15.71 -6.52 -10.31
CA HIS A 54 14.43 -6.33 -10.99
C HIS A 54 13.88 -4.95 -10.69
N THR A 55 12.77 -4.58 -11.33
CA THR A 55 12.11 -3.29 -11.11
C THR A 55 11.38 -3.21 -9.76
N LEU A 56 11.10 -2.01 -9.26
CA LEU A 56 10.28 -1.82 -8.06
C LEU A 56 8.89 -2.49 -8.17
N PRO A 57 8.14 -2.35 -9.29
CA PRO A 57 6.85 -3.03 -9.45
C PRO A 57 6.90 -4.55 -9.32
N TYR A 58 8.00 -5.18 -9.74
CA TYR A 58 8.17 -6.63 -9.59
C TYR A 58 8.06 -7.09 -8.15
N TYR A 59 8.55 -6.28 -7.20
CA TYR A 59 8.54 -6.62 -5.78
C TYR A 59 7.35 -6.07 -5.01
N ALA A 60 6.58 -5.17 -5.61
CA ALA A 60 5.57 -4.39 -4.91
C ALA A 60 4.54 -5.23 -4.13
N SER A 61 4.18 -6.41 -4.64
CA SER A 61 3.21 -7.33 -4.01
C SER A 61 3.84 -8.53 -3.30
N TRP A 62 5.17 -8.59 -3.19
CA TRP A 62 5.83 -9.77 -2.63
C TRP A 62 5.49 -10.02 -1.17
N MET A 63 5.35 -8.97 -0.37
CA MET A 63 5.02 -9.12 1.04
C MET A 63 3.67 -9.78 1.23
N ASP A 64 2.71 -9.53 0.36
CA ASP A 64 1.41 -10.20 0.37
C ASP A 64 1.49 -11.62 -0.16
N ALA A 65 2.16 -11.82 -1.29
CA ALA A 65 2.31 -13.13 -1.92
C ALA A 65 3.06 -14.12 -1.02
N PHE A 66 4.05 -13.63 -0.27
CA PHE A 66 4.92 -14.43 0.61
C PHE A 66 4.74 -14.07 2.08
N ARG A 67 3.53 -13.72 2.48
CA ARG A 67 3.17 -13.25 3.84
C ARG A 67 3.67 -14.14 4.97
N GLY A 68 3.75 -15.45 4.76
CA GLY A 68 4.27 -16.42 5.73
C GLY A 68 5.81 -16.48 5.82
N ALA A 69 6.53 -15.91 4.86
CA ALA A 69 7.99 -15.96 4.84
C ALA A 69 8.57 -15.15 6.01
N LYS A 70 9.68 -15.67 6.59
CA LYS A 70 10.37 -15.03 7.73
C LYS A 70 10.74 -13.57 7.45
N ALA A 71 11.16 -13.27 6.21
CA ALA A 71 11.58 -11.95 5.78
C ALA A 71 10.46 -10.88 5.86
N PHE A 72 9.19 -11.29 5.77
CA PHE A 72 8.05 -10.36 5.71
C PHE A 72 7.16 -10.42 6.95
N ARG A 73 7.27 -11.49 7.76
CA ARG A 73 6.35 -11.77 8.86
C ARG A 73 6.22 -10.63 9.87
N GLU A 74 7.32 -9.99 10.21
CA GLU A 74 7.34 -8.91 11.19
C GLU A 74 6.62 -7.67 10.64
N VAL A 75 6.95 -7.28 9.41
CA VAL A 75 6.38 -6.08 8.76
C VAL A 75 4.89 -6.27 8.47
N ASN A 76 4.47 -7.43 7.97
CA ASN A 76 3.07 -7.73 7.68
C ASN A 76 2.15 -7.70 8.90
N ARG A 77 2.66 -7.93 10.11
CA ARG A 77 1.87 -7.86 11.34
C ARG A 77 1.57 -6.43 11.79
N SER A 78 2.27 -5.45 11.27
CA SER A 78 2.22 -4.06 11.73
C SER A 78 2.29 -3.04 10.58
N HIS A 79 1.69 -3.37 9.42
CA HIS A 79 1.71 -2.49 8.25
C HIS A 79 0.60 -1.42 8.25
N THR A 80 -0.30 -1.44 9.24
CA THR A 80 -1.36 -0.44 9.38
C THR A 80 -0.93 0.75 10.23
N GLY A 81 -1.46 1.94 9.93
CA GLY A 81 -1.40 3.11 10.78
C GLY A 81 -2.57 3.16 11.77
N LYS A 82 -2.52 4.09 12.72
CA LYS A 82 -3.57 4.29 13.73
C LYS A 82 -3.88 5.77 13.89
N SER A 83 -5.17 6.07 14.15
CA SER A 83 -5.62 7.38 14.59
C SER A 83 -5.85 7.41 16.10
N THR A 84 -5.56 8.54 16.72
CA THR A 84 -6.00 8.87 18.08
C THR A 84 -7.47 9.32 18.08
N ALA A 85 -8.08 9.43 19.27
CA ALA A 85 -9.47 9.88 19.43
C ALA A 85 -9.70 11.34 18.99
N ASP A 86 -8.66 12.16 18.94
CA ASP A 86 -8.70 13.53 18.43
C ASP A 86 -8.31 13.64 16.94
N GLY A 87 -8.28 12.52 16.21
CA GLY A 87 -8.04 12.49 14.76
C GLY A 87 -6.58 12.69 14.34
N LYS A 88 -5.63 12.54 15.29
CA LYS A 88 -4.20 12.66 14.98
C LYS A 88 -3.55 11.31 14.68
N ALA A 89 -2.43 11.35 13.99
CA ALA A 89 -1.65 10.16 13.74
C ALA A 89 -1.04 9.61 15.02
N TYR A 90 -1.50 8.44 15.47
CA TYR A 90 -1.03 7.79 16.70
C TYR A 90 0.45 7.42 16.64
N ASP A 91 0.94 7.11 15.43
CA ASP A 91 2.32 6.68 15.21
C ASP A 91 3.37 7.75 15.59
N PHE A 92 2.93 8.98 15.86
CA PHE A 92 3.79 10.11 16.26
C PHE A 92 3.36 10.76 17.57
N VAL A 93 2.70 10.04 18.45
CA VAL A 93 2.39 10.56 19.79
C VAL A 93 3.68 11.03 20.47
N GLN A 94 3.74 12.29 20.87
CA GLN A 94 4.93 12.96 21.44
C GLN A 94 6.12 13.06 20.46
N GLY A 95 5.86 13.08 19.14
CA GLY A 95 6.92 13.22 18.11
C GLY A 95 7.82 12.00 17.94
N LYS A 96 7.47 10.86 18.53
CA LYS A 96 8.21 9.60 18.38
C LYS A 96 7.34 8.58 17.64
N PRO A 97 7.91 7.85 16.66
CA PRO A 97 7.19 6.78 15.99
C PRO A 97 6.84 5.68 16.99
N ALA A 98 5.55 5.37 17.13
CA ALA A 98 5.04 4.42 18.12
C ALA A 98 5.04 2.95 17.61
N GLY A 99 5.58 2.70 16.41
CA GLY A 99 5.59 1.37 15.79
C GLY A 99 4.82 1.36 14.45
N GLY A 100 4.26 0.21 14.09
CA GLY A 100 3.54 0.05 12.83
C GLY A 100 4.41 0.26 11.60
N VAL A 101 3.77 0.51 10.46
CA VAL A 101 4.45 0.77 9.18
C VAL A 101 5.43 1.94 9.28
N MET A 102 5.04 2.99 10.00
CA MET A 102 5.88 4.17 10.19
C MET A 102 7.14 3.88 11.00
N GLY A 103 7.05 3.03 12.03
CA GLY A 103 8.22 2.58 12.78
C GLY A 103 9.20 1.78 11.91
N HIS A 104 8.69 0.94 11.00
CA HIS A 104 9.51 0.23 10.03
C HIS A 104 10.19 1.18 9.04
N LEU A 105 9.47 2.21 8.57
CA LEU A 105 10.03 3.22 7.66
C LEU A 105 11.14 4.02 8.34
N VAL A 106 10.91 4.53 9.55
CA VAL A 106 11.93 5.27 10.32
C VAL A 106 13.18 4.42 10.54
N LYS A 107 13.02 3.15 10.89
CA LYS A 107 14.14 2.21 11.05
C LYS A 107 14.91 2.02 9.75
N ALA A 108 14.21 1.80 8.62
CA ALA A 108 14.86 1.63 7.33
C ALA A 108 15.62 2.90 6.89
N LEU A 109 15.05 4.08 7.12
CA LEU A 109 15.71 5.36 6.83
C LEU A 109 16.97 5.56 7.71
N ALA A 110 16.92 5.20 8.99
CA ALA A 110 18.06 5.28 9.89
C ALA A 110 19.19 4.32 9.49
N GLU A 111 18.86 3.14 8.96
CA GLU A 111 19.82 2.12 8.50
C GLU A 111 20.41 2.46 7.12
N LEU A 112 19.63 3.01 6.19
CA LEU A 112 20.07 3.22 4.81
C LEU A 112 20.53 4.65 4.51
N GLY A 113 19.94 5.64 5.18
CA GLY A 113 20.13 7.05 4.89
C GLY A 113 21.55 7.55 5.18
N GLY A 114 21.90 8.72 4.60
CA GLY A 114 23.20 9.36 4.80
C GLY A 114 24.38 8.49 4.31
N GLY A 115 24.14 7.65 3.30
CA GLY A 115 25.19 6.79 2.73
C GLY A 115 25.50 5.53 3.55
N LYS A 116 24.82 5.30 4.67
CA LYS A 116 25.06 4.13 5.56
C LYS A 116 24.82 2.80 4.86
N TYR A 117 23.94 2.76 3.87
CA TYR A 117 23.69 1.56 3.06
C TYR A 117 24.97 0.95 2.49
N LYS A 118 26.01 1.77 2.23
CA LYS A 118 27.32 1.32 1.70
C LYS A 118 28.06 0.37 2.65
N ASN A 119 27.73 0.40 3.94
CA ASN A 119 28.35 -0.41 4.98
C ASN A 119 27.52 -1.67 5.33
N LEU A 120 26.43 -1.92 4.62
CA LEU A 120 25.57 -3.07 4.85
C LEU A 120 25.77 -4.13 3.77
N PRO A 121 25.54 -5.42 4.09
CA PRO A 121 25.48 -6.45 3.07
C PRO A 121 24.39 -6.13 2.03
N ASP A 122 24.66 -6.40 0.75
CA ASP A 122 23.70 -6.16 -0.36
C ASP A 122 22.34 -6.82 -0.11
N SER A 123 22.33 -8.00 0.51
CA SER A 123 21.10 -8.71 0.87
C SER A 123 20.23 -7.94 1.87
N VAL A 124 20.85 -7.22 2.80
CA VAL A 124 20.13 -6.38 3.78
C VAL A 124 19.55 -5.16 3.08
N VAL A 125 20.35 -4.46 2.27
CA VAL A 125 19.86 -3.32 1.46
C VAL A 125 18.69 -3.76 0.57
N ARG A 126 18.86 -4.86 -0.17
CA ARG A 126 17.80 -5.43 -1.01
C ARG A 126 16.52 -5.67 -0.24
N GLN A 127 16.61 -6.32 0.94
CA GLN A 127 15.42 -6.61 1.76
C GLN A 127 14.71 -5.33 2.21
N ARG A 128 15.44 -4.27 2.57
CA ARG A 128 14.83 -2.98 2.94
C ARG A 128 14.13 -2.33 1.75
N LEU A 129 14.74 -2.37 0.55
CA LEU A 129 14.13 -1.84 -0.67
C LEU A 129 12.85 -2.60 -1.04
N ILE A 130 12.86 -3.93 -0.98
CA ILE A 130 11.67 -4.76 -1.22
C ILE A 130 10.56 -4.41 -0.23
N ASN A 131 10.88 -4.28 1.05
CA ASN A 131 9.91 -3.91 2.07
C ASN A 131 9.33 -2.52 1.78
N MET A 132 10.16 -1.51 1.46
CA MET A 132 9.70 -0.16 1.16
C MET A 132 8.84 -0.09 -0.11
N ALA A 133 9.17 -0.85 -1.14
CA ALA A 133 8.37 -0.93 -2.36
C ALA A 133 6.92 -1.39 -2.12
N HIS A 134 6.68 -2.09 -1.01
CA HIS A 134 5.35 -2.53 -0.58
C HIS A 134 4.75 -1.59 0.47
N TYR A 135 5.38 -1.47 1.64
CA TYR A 135 4.71 -0.83 2.77
C TYR A 135 4.59 0.70 2.63
N VAL A 136 5.42 1.37 1.82
CA VAL A 136 5.25 2.80 1.59
C VAL A 136 3.98 3.08 0.78
N PRO A 137 3.70 2.41 -0.36
CA PRO A 137 2.37 2.50 -0.97
C PRO A 137 1.25 2.04 -0.04
N ASP A 138 1.42 0.93 0.65
CA ASP A 138 0.39 0.28 1.48
C ASP A 138 -0.08 1.18 2.64
N MET A 139 0.82 1.94 3.27
CA MET A 139 0.45 2.91 4.30
C MET A 139 -0.46 4.03 3.78
N HIS A 140 -0.48 4.29 2.47
CA HIS A 140 -1.37 5.26 1.85
C HIS A 140 -2.73 4.65 1.47
N CYS A 141 -2.93 3.34 1.60
CA CYS A 141 -4.24 2.73 1.39
C CYS A 141 -5.25 3.32 2.40
N PRO A 142 -6.37 3.91 1.93
CA PRO A 142 -7.30 4.62 2.82
C PRO A 142 -7.91 3.77 3.93
N VAL A 143 -7.88 2.43 3.78
CA VAL A 143 -8.41 1.49 4.76
C VAL A 143 -7.35 0.82 5.63
N HIS A 144 -6.08 1.18 5.45
CA HIS A 144 -5.01 0.69 6.32
C HIS A 144 -4.82 1.58 7.56
N ILE A 145 -5.85 2.34 7.93
CA ILE A 145 -5.91 3.12 9.16
C ILE A 145 -6.90 2.48 10.13
N VAL A 146 -6.44 2.26 11.35
CA VAL A 146 -7.29 1.83 12.46
C VAL A 146 -7.76 3.05 13.22
N PHE A 147 -9.06 3.34 13.12
CA PHE A 147 -9.71 4.39 13.89
C PHE A 147 -10.29 3.86 15.21
N PRO A 148 -10.32 4.66 16.27
CA PRO A 148 -11.13 4.38 17.46
C PRO A 148 -12.61 4.18 17.11
N ALA A 149 -13.29 3.33 17.89
CA ALA A 149 -14.68 2.96 17.60
C ALA A 149 -15.70 4.08 17.80
N ASP A 150 -15.36 5.11 18.54
CA ASP A 150 -16.12 6.35 18.74
C ASP A 150 -16.01 7.34 17.58
N ILE A 151 -15.01 7.16 16.71
CA ILE A 151 -14.83 7.98 15.49
C ILE A 151 -15.47 7.28 14.29
N HIS A 152 -15.09 6.03 14.05
CA HIS A 152 -15.62 5.24 12.94
C HIS A 152 -15.94 3.82 13.39
N THR A 153 -16.97 3.23 12.80
CA THR A 153 -17.24 1.79 12.95
C THR A 153 -15.99 0.99 12.62
N PRO A 154 -15.49 0.13 13.53
CA PRO A 154 -14.32 -0.69 13.25
C PRO A 154 -14.47 -1.46 11.92
N GLN A 155 -13.46 -1.47 11.08
CA GLN A 155 -13.54 -2.04 9.72
C GLN A 155 -14.03 -3.49 9.69
N LYS A 156 -13.69 -4.30 10.70
CA LYS A 156 -14.19 -5.68 10.84
C LYS A 156 -15.71 -5.78 10.98
N ASN A 157 -16.36 -4.68 11.44
CA ASN A 157 -17.81 -4.56 11.61
C ASN A 157 -18.44 -3.77 10.47
N MET A 158 -17.62 -3.12 9.65
CA MET A 158 -18.02 -2.32 8.50
C MET A 158 -18.36 -3.26 7.36
N GLN A 159 -19.60 -3.22 6.88
CA GLN A 159 -20.03 -4.06 5.78
C GLN A 159 -20.68 -3.24 4.69
N LEU A 160 -20.34 -3.60 3.48
CA LEU A 160 -20.99 -3.16 2.26
C LEU A 160 -21.86 -4.29 1.75
N HIS A 161 -22.80 -3.99 0.86
CA HIS A 161 -23.67 -4.99 0.26
C HIS A 161 -23.44 -5.06 -1.25
N LYS A 162 -23.46 -6.28 -1.80
CA LYS A 162 -23.41 -6.50 -3.25
C LYS A 162 -24.35 -7.67 -3.59
N ASN A 163 -25.43 -7.38 -4.31
CA ASN A 163 -26.41 -8.39 -4.71
C ASN A 163 -26.93 -9.22 -3.50
N GLY A 164 -27.27 -8.55 -2.40
CA GLY A 164 -27.76 -9.18 -1.17
C GLY A 164 -26.70 -9.91 -0.33
N LYS A 165 -25.43 -9.87 -0.71
CA LYS A 165 -24.33 -10.47 0.06
C LYS A 165 -23.49 -9.39 0.74
N ASN A 166 -22.99 -9.70 1.93
CA ASN A 166 -22.04 -8.83 2.61
C ASN A 166 -20.66 -8.87 1.93
N VAL A 167 -20.07 -7.70 1.74
CA VAL A 167 -18.71 -7.52 1.21
C VAL A 167 -17.89 -6.82 2.27
N SER A 168 -16.71 -7.32 2.55
CA SER A 168 -15.77 -6.68 3.46
C SER A 168 -15.41 -5.28 2.95
N TYR A 169 -15.57 -4.28 3.82
CA TYR A 169 -15.19 -2.89 3.55
C TYR A 169 -13.72 -2.78 3.12
N HIS A 170 -12.85 -3.40 3.90
CA HIS A 170 -11.41 -3.44 3.63
C HIS A 170 -11.12 -4.03 2.24
N SER A 171 -11.60 -5.25 1.97
CA SER A 171 -11.35 -5.92 0.68
C SER A 171 -11.95 -5.16 -0.50
N PHE A 172 -13.03 -4.42 -0.30
CA PHE A 172 -13.62 -3.62 -1.37
C PHE A 172 -12.73 -2.43 -1.75
N TRP A 173 -12.21 -1.71 -0.76
CA TRP A 173 -11.28 -0.62 -0.99
C TRP A 173 -9.93 -1.10 -1.55
N ASP A 174 -9.41 -2.24 -1.08
CA ASP A 174 -8.18 -2.83 -1.60
C ASP A 174 -8.24 -3.10 -3.11
N THR A 175 -9.45 -3.37 -3.61
CA THR A 175 -9.69 -3.62 -5.05
C THR A 175 -10.22 -2.40 -5.80
N SER A 176 -10.39 -1.24 -5.14
CA SER A 176 -11.12 -0.09 -5.67
C SER A 176 -10.54 0.50 -6.95
N LEU A 177 -9.22 0.49 -7.13
CA LEU A 177 -8.58 0.96 -8.37
C LEU A 177 -9.01 0.15 -9.60
N GLY A 178 -9.40 -1.10 -9.41
CA GLY A 178 -9.90 -2.00 -10.45
C GLY A 178 -11.43 -1.99 -10.64
N HIS A 179 -12.18 -1.28 -9.78
CA HIS A 179 -13.66 -1.31 -9.84
C HIS A 179 -14.26 -0.42 -10.94
N ASP A 180 -13.53 0.55 -11.45
CA ASP A 180 -13.92 1.18 -12.70
C ASP A 180 -13.71 0.15 -13.81
N GLY A 181 -14.78 -0.39 -14.36
CA GLY A 181 -14.77 -1.49 -15.37
C GLY A 181 -13.84 -1.25 -16.57
N ARG A 182 -13.38 -0.02 -16.78
CA ARG A 182 -12.37 0.35 -17.77
C ARG A 182 -10.96 -0.11 -17.38
N GLN A 183 -10.67 -0.31 -16.10
CA GLN A 183 -9.31 -0.50 -15.58
C GLN A 183 -9.01 -1.92 -15.08
N GLN A 184 -10.03 -2.75 -14.88
CA GLN A 184 -9.87 -4.11 -14.34
C GLN A 184 -8.90 -5.01 -15.12
N LYS A 185 -8.62 -4.70 -16.38
CA LYS A 185 -7.72 -5.46 -17.25
C LYS A 185 -6.49 -4.65 -17.71
N TRP A 186 -6.33 -3.43 -17.21
CA TRP A 186 -5.20 -2.62 -17.60
C TRP A 186 -3.97 -3.01 -16.78
N PRO A 187 -2.79 -3.11 -17.43
CA PRO A 187 -1.55 -3.22 -16.69
C PRO A 187 -1.30 -1.95 -15.88
N TYR A 188 -0.55 -2.06 -14.79
CA TYR A 188 -0.28 -0.94 -13.88
C TYR A 188 0.39 0.25 -14.57
N GLU A 189 1.18 0.03 -15.61
CA GLU A 189 1.80 1.08 -16.44
C GLU A 189 0.75 1.97 -17.10
N LYS A 190 -0.32 1.36 -17.62
CA LYS A 190 -1.41 2.10 -18.26
C LYS A 190 -2.22 2.88 -17.23
N ILE A 191 -2.44 2.32 -16.05
CA ILE A 191 -3.12 3.02 -14.95
C ILE A 191 -2.26 4.22 -14.54
N ALA A 192 -0.97 4.01 -14.32
CA ALA A 192 -0.03 5.08 -13.97
C ALA A 192 -0.08 6.22 -15.01
N ALA A 193 0.04 5.91 -16.30
CA ALA A 193 -0.03 6.91 -17.37
C ALA A 193 -1.35 7.70 -17.41
N THR A 194 -2.42 7.18 -16.80
CA THR A 194 -3.71 7.87 -16.72
C THR A 194 -3.79 8.84 -15.54
N ILE A 195 -3.14 8.51 -14.42
CA ILE A 195 -3.26 9.28 -13.17
C ILE A 195 -2.03 10.14 -12.86
N ASP A 196 -0.84 9.78 -13.33
CA ASP A 196 0.43 10.48 -13.11
C ASP A 196 0.54 11.68 -14.08
N THR A 197 -0.24 12.72 -13.80
CA THR A 197 -0.40 13.91 -14.65
C THR A 197 -0.15 15.21 -13.90
N LEU A 198 0.37 15.12 -12.67
CA LEU A 198 0.63 16.29 -11.83
C LEU A 198 1.87 17.06 -12.32
N SER A 199 1.86 18.36 -12.09
CA SER A 199 3.03 19.22 -12.33
C SER A 199 4.16 18.93 -11.35
N GLU A 200 5.37 19.33 -11.68
CA GLU A 200 6.53 19.19 -10.79
C GLU A 200 6.31 19.90 -9.45
N GLU A 201 5.62 21.04 -9.43
CA GLU A 201 5.29 21.79 -8.22
C GLU A 201 4.34 21.00 -7.32
N GLU A 202 3.31 20.38 -7.90
CA GLU A 202 2.37 19.54 -7.16
C GLU A 202 3.06 18.30 -6.59
N ILE A 203 3.93 17.65 -7.37
CA ILE A 203 4.72 16.50 -6.92
C ILE A 203 5.64 16.91 -5.77
N LYS A 204 6.36 18.04 -5.87
CA LYS A 204 7.20 18.55 -4.79
C LYS A 204 6.40 18.87 -3.53
N ALA A 205 5.19 19.41 -3.66
CA ALA A 205 4.28 19.63 -2.53
C ALA A 205 3.91 18.32 -1.82
N ILE A 206 3.60 17.26 -2.57
CA ILE A 206 3.29 15.93 -2.01
C ILE A 206 4.52 15.31 -1.31
N GLN A 207 5.70 15.52 -1.84
CA GLN A 207 6.97 15.03 -1.31
C GLN A 207 7.49 15.82 -0.12
N SER A 208 7.00 17.05 0.07
CA SER A 208 7.42 17.93 1.14
C SER A 208 6.91 17.45 2.51
N GLY A 209 7.47 18.08 3.56
CA GLY A 209 7.06 17.82 4.92
C GLY A 209 7.79 16.67 5.60
N THR A 210 7.32 16.33 6.78
CA THR A 210 7.85 15.30 7.66
C THR A 210 7.03 14.01 7.56
N LEU A 211 7.57 12.91 8.04
CA LEU A 211 6.81 11.66 8.15
C LEU A 211 5.56 11.81 9.04
N GLN A 212 5.59 12.71 10.01
CA GLN A 212 4.43 13.01 10.86
C GLN A 212 3.31 13.69 10.06
N GLU A 213 3.65 14.67 9.23
CA GLU A 213 2.69 15.34 8.35
C GLU A 213 2.15 14.36 7.31
N TRP A 214 2.99 13.49 6.76
CA TRP A 214 2.53 12.42 5.87
C TRP A 214 1.56 11.45 6.55
N SER A 215 1.83 11.09 7.81
CA SER A 215 0.88 10.28 8.60
C SER A 215 -0.45 10.98 8.78
N GLN A 216 -0.46 12.30 8.98
CA GLN A 216 -1.69 13.07 9.10
C GLN A 216 -2.49 13.10 7.80
N ASP A 217 -1.83 13.30 6.65
CA ASP A 217 -2.48 13.19 5.32
C ASP A 217 -3.17 11.83 5.13
N ILE A 218 -2.51 10.75 5.58
CA ILE A 218 -3.03 9.39 5.48
C ILE A 218 -4.27 9.21 6.37
N ILE A 219 -4.28 9.78 7.57
CA ILE A 219 -5.45 9.79 8.47
C ILE A 219 -6.63 10.49 7.77
N GLU A 220 -6.41 11.64 7.15
CA GLU A 220 -7.44 12.38 6.42
C GLU A 220 -7.98 11.58 5.22
N MET A 221 -7.10 10.89 4.49
CA MET A 221 -7.53 9.97 3.43
C MET A 221 -8.40 8.84 3.99
N GLY A 222 -8.05 8.31 5.16
CA GLY A 222 -8.84 7.30 5.83
C GLY A 222 -10.25 7.80 6.20
N HIS A 223 -10.37 8.98 6.82
CA HIS A 223 -11.66 9.60 7.11
C HIS A 223 -12.53 9.75 5.84
N ARG A 224 -11.93 10.27 4.78
CA ARG A 224 -12.63 10.46 3.52
C ARG A 224 -13.18 9.16 2.91
N ALA A 225 -12.51 8.04 3.10
CA ALA A 225 -12.99 6.74 2.63
C ALA A 225 -14.33 6.35 3.29
N TYR A 226 -14.49 6.60 4.59
CA TYR A 226 -15.75 6.35 5.30
C TYR A 226 -16.90 7.28 4.85
N GLU A 227 -16.59 8.50 4.43
CA GLU A 227 -17.57 9.43 3.87
C GLU A 227 -18.04 9.00 2.48
N ILE A 228 -17.12 8.55 1.63
CA ILE A 228 -17.43 8.11 0.25
C ILE A 228 -18.29 6.85 0.27
N LEU A 229 -17.98 5.90 1.15
CA LEU A 229 -18.70 4.64 1.29
C LEU A 229 -19.10 4.41 2.76
N PRO A 230 -20.20 4.99 3.23
CA PRO A 230 -20.71 4.72 4.56
C PRO A 230 -21.16 3.27 4.72
N GLN A 231 -21.22 2.81 5.97
CA GLN A 231 -21.72 1.47 6.31
C GLN A 231 -23.06 1.17 5.65
N GLY A 232 -23.22 -0.05 5.15
CA GLY A 232 -24.45 -0.52 4.53
C GLY A 232 -24.62 -0.10 3.07
N THR A 233 -23.65 0.63 2.48
CA THR A 233 -23.71 0.99 1.07
C THR A 233 -23.85 -0.24 0.18
N ASN A 234 -24.84 -0.23 -0.75
CA ASN A 234 -24.95 -1.23 -1.80
C ASN A 234 -24.00 -0.88 -2.95
N VAL A 235 -22.87 -1.58 -3.02
CA VAL A 235 -21.83 -1.29 -4.02
C VAL A 235 -22.20 -1.74 -5.44
N ALA A 236 -23.30 -2.51 -5.61
CA ALA A 236 -23.85 -2.83 -6.92
C ALA A 236 -24.60 -1.63 -7.53
N GLU A 237 -25.05 -0.69 -6.69
CA GLU A 237 -25.89 0.46 -7.05
C GLU A 237 -25.15 1.79 -6.96
N LEU A 238 -23.82 1.78 -6.89
CA LEU A 238 -23.02 3.01 -6.86
C LEU A 238 -23.32 3.87 -8.09
N THR A 239 -23.65 5.12 -7.83
CA THR A 239 -23.85 6.13 -8.88
C THR A 239 -22.56 6.41 -9.63
N PRO A 240 -22.63 6.94 -10.87
CA PRO A 240 -21.43 7.38 -11.59
C PRO A 240 -20.57 8.37 -10.78
N LYS A 241 -21.19 9.27 -10.02
CA LYS A 241 -20.52 10.23 -9.15
C LYS A 241 -19.72 9.53 -8.03
N GLN A 242 -20.34 8.57 -7.34
CA GLN A 242 -19.65 7.80 -6.29
C GLN A 242 -18.46 7.00 -6.83
N LYS A 243 -18.62 6.39 -8.01
CA LYS A 243 -17.53 5.66 -8.68
C LYS A 243 -16.37 6.59 -9.05
N ASP A 244 -16.67 7.78 -9.55
CA ASP A 244 -15.67 8.80 -9.87
C ASP A 244 -14.96 9.32 -8.62
N GLU A 245 -15.69 9.59 -7.54
CA GLU A 245 -15.10 9.99 -6.25
C GLU A 245 -14.20 8.91 -5.67
N MET A 246 -14.61 7.65 -5.70
CA MET A 246 -13.78 6.52 -5.28
C MET A 246 -12.49 6.43 -6.11
N PHE A 247 -12.63 6.51 -7.42
CA PHE A 247 -11.48 6.44 -8.31
C PHE A 247 -10.48 7.58 -8.05
N LYS A 248 -10.96 8.81 -7.95
CA LYS A 248 -10.14 9.98 -7.63
C LYS A 248 -9.45 9.82 -6.28
N HIS A 249 -10.17 9.35 -5.28
CA HIS A 249 -9.63 9.14 -3.95
C HIS A 249 -8.54 8.07 -3.91
N THR A 250 -8.80 6.92 -4.53
CA THR A 250 -7.80 5.83 -4.62
C THR A 250 -6.60 6.26 -5.47
N SER A 251 -6.81 6.96 -6.58
CA SER A 251 -5.75 7.50 -7.42
C SER A 251 -4.85 8.47 -6.65
N LYS A 252 -5.45 9.38 -5.86
CA LYS A 252 -4.70 10.28 -4.96
C LYS A 252 -3.81 9.49 -4.00
N ALA A 253 -4.35 8.46 -3.37
CA ALA A 253 -3.60 7.62 -2.44
C ALA A 253 -2.43 6.90 -3.11
N VAL A 254 -2.64 6.35 -4.31
CA VAL A 254 -1.61 5.70 -5.13
C VAL A 254 -0.51 6.67 -5.55
N LEU A 255 -0.89 7.87 -6.00
CA LEU A 255 0.05 8.94 -6.37
C LEU A 255 0.92 9.35 -5.18
N TYR A 256 0.32 9.60 -4.02
CA TYR A 256 1.05 9.97 -2.81
C TYR A 256 2.03 8.86 -2.39
N GLY A 257 1.59 7.60 -2.41
CA GLY A 257 2.44 6.45 -2.13
C GLY A 257 3.62 6.35 -3.10
N GLY A 258 3.37 6.54 -4.40
CA GLY A 258 4.39 6.49 -5.45
C GLY A 258 5.41 7.62 -5.32
N TYR A 259 4.97 8.88 -5.24
CA TYR A 259 5.86 10.04 -5.17
C TYR A 259 6.68 10.07 -3.87
N ARG A 260 6.09 9.70 -2.74
CA ARG A 260 6.78 9.61 -1.46
C ARG A 260 7.78 8.45 -1.43
N LEU A 261 7.48 7.32 -2.05
CA LEU A 261 8.46 6.24 -2.24
C LEU A 261 9.64 6.72 -3.10
N ALA A 262 9.39 7.42 -4.21
CA ALA A 262 10.44 8.00 -5.03
C ALA A 262 11.31 8.98 -4.22
N HIS A 263 10.69 9.89 -3.47
CA HIS A 263 11.39 10.85 -2.61
C HIS A 263 12.30 10.17 -1.59
N ILE A 264 11.79 9.14 -0.90
CA ILE A 264 12.56 8.34 0.06
C ILE A 264 13.77 7.71 -0.61
N LEU A 265 13.58 7.04 -1.74
CA LEU A 265 14.67 6.35 -2.44
C LEU A 265 15.70 7.34 -3.02
N ASN A 266 15.24 8.46 -3.57
CA ASN A 266 16.11 9.53 -4.03
C ASN A 266 16.96 10.10 -2.88
N THR A 267 16.36 10.30 -1.70
CA THR A 267 17.08 10.79 -0.49
C THR A 267 18.09 9.76 0.02
N ILE A 268 17.74 8.47 0.07
CA ILE A 268 18.66 7.40 0.50
C ILE A 268 19.90 7.33 -0.40
N PHE A 269 19.70 7.49 -1.70
CA PHE A 269 20.75 7.32 -2.70
C PHE A 269 21.34 8.64 -3.22
N ALA A 270 20.96 9.78 -2.65
CA ALA A 270 21.63 11.05 -2.93
C ALA A 270 23.14 10.95 -2.64
N LYS A 271 23.95 11.69 -3.44
CA LYS A 271 25.42 11.72 -3.31
C LYS A 271 25.88 12.31 -2.00
#